data_807183a554e887d7d7116a9493be2046
#
_entry.id   807183a554e887d7d7116a9493be2046
#
_cell.length_a   1.000
_cell.length_b   1.000
_cell.length_c   1.000
_cell.angle_alpha   90.00
_cell.angle_beta   90.00
_cell.angle_gamma   90.00
#
_symmetry.space_group_name_H-M   'P 1'
#
loop_
_entity.id
_entity.type
_entity.pdbx_description
1 polymer ?
#
loop_
_entity_poly.entity_id
_entity_poly.type
_entity_poly.pdbx_seq_one_letter_code
_entity_poly.pdbx_strand_id
1 'polypeptide(L)'
;PIHDYSGEGDASSLELNPALLSAAKGVDAVMMGYRSLSPFTRGTGVGGFLSLNLGFGFATAVGVQGVRPGFSGNYLDTRRPMNPDFTKVSWGLSGGDGKIAAMGVGLHWMIDLGAPLRRPDIDLGLLIRLRNYASLGAVARLGPADLTAHGPLPQELAFTGELALRPLGTRMLEIAGGVRTRWRGDTSVAPLQFNEYLGVLPRGRVALRYHGIELAGEVEQVRATLLDKDTYQLTGFTKAVRGSVALAVSWDMLTVRAGLHAGLSGGVDGFGVAARFSSARQGRVFWPRLVDAERLDIAGVTGERGLIAMLERLRRAERAGPRAVLLVDARGAGLGWASLQELRAALVRVRNAGGHVFAYLEGARLKDYYLASAAEQVYIHPAGELATFGLAATTLYFKGALEKLGVQAEGLHIAEYKSTHETFTRTGPSDADRQQREALLDDTYAQIVRDIAQARGLSESQVRGLIDEAPHGPGQATAQRLADKVVHRDEVLDAISTVLGARVRFANFSATEPEQPTWSTAPYLAVVLVEGSIIDGESRTIPFLNIQFAGGDTLVQQLRTLRGDPMCKGIVLRVNSPGGSALASDVIWREVSRTQDAFEKHPKRSPPIVVSMGDVAASGGYYVAMGARQI
;
A
#
# COMPACT_ATOMS: atom_id res chain seq x y z
N PRO A 1 25.59 7.81 -12.98
CA PRO A 1 24.21 7.47 -12.64
C PRO A 1 23.27 8.40 -13.38
N ILE A 2 22.11 7.88 -13.79
CA ILE A 2 21.03 8.68 -14.39
C ILE A 2 20.42 9.54 -13.28
N HIS A 3 20.31 10.83 -13.52
CA HIS A 3 19.84 11.81 -12.54
C HIS A 3 18.32 11.91 -12.59
N ASP A 4 17.65 11.74 -11.46
CA ASP A 4 16.20 11.87 -11.32
C ASP A 4 15.89 12.96 -10.30
N TYR A 5 15.37 14.11 -10.77
CA TYR A 5 15.02 15.25 -9.91
C TYR A 5 13.53 15.35 -9.60
N SER A 6 12.69 14.61 -10.31
CA SER A 6 11.23 14.72 -10.23
C SER A 6 10.49 13.38 -10.17
N GLY A 7 11.19 12.26 -10.32
CA GLY A 7 10.59 10.92 -10.39
C GLY A 7 10.44 10.21 -9.05
N GLU A 8 10.97 8.98 -8.98
CA GLU A 8 10.90 8.14 -7.78
C GLU A 8 12.07 8.45 -6.85
N GLY A 9 11.78 8.61 -5.55
CA GLY A 9 12.82 8.84 -4.55
C GLY A 9 13.51 7.56 -4.10
N ASP A 10 14.80 7.68 -3.79
CA ASP A 10 15.60 6.70 -3.06
C ASP A 10 16.62 7.41 -2.14
N ALA A 11 17.43 6.68 -1.39
CA ALA A 11 18.39 7.29 -0.47
C ALA A 11 19.42 8.20 -1.18
N SER A 12 19.73 7.96 -2.46
CA SER A 12 20.66 8.80 -3.24
C SER A 12 20.03 10.12 -3.71
N SER A 13 18.70 10.28 -3.56
CA SER A 13 18.00 11.54 -3.84
C SER A 13 18.49 12.70 -2.97
N LEU A 14 19.14 12.40 -1.84
CA LEU A 14 19.87 13.38 -1.03
C LEU A 14 20.86 14.24 -1.85
N GLU A 15 21.45 13.65 -2.89
CA GLU A 15 22.43 14.32 -3.76
C GLU A 15 21.79 15.01 -4.98
N LEU A 16 20.54 14.73 -5.26
CA LEU A 16 19.86 15.24 -6.47
C LEU A 16 18.77 16.25 -6.12
N ASN A 17 17.78 15.79 -5.39
CA ASN A 17 16.66 16.60 -4.89
C ASN A 17 16.22 16.06 -3.52
N PRO A 18 16.60 16.71 -2.41
CA PRO A 18 16.27 16.21 -1.07
C PRO A 18 14.76 16.12 -0.80
N ALA A 19 13.91 16.82 -1.54
CA ALA A 19 12.45 16.69 -1.42
C ALA A 19 11.95 15.30 -1.81
N LEU A 20 12.67 14.54 -2.65
CA LEU A 20 12.32 13.19 -3.05
C LEU A 20 12.48 12.15 -1.92
N LEU A 21 13.17 12.45 -0.84
CA LEU A 21 13.32 11.56 0.32
C LEU A 21 11.96 11.22 0.94
N SER A 22 11.00 12.14 0.94
CA SER A 22 9.64 11.89 1.44
C SER A 22 8.82 10.96 0.53
N ALA A 23 9.23 10.77 -0.73
CA ALA A 23 8.62 9.82 -1.65
C ALA A 23 9.16 8.40 -1.46
N ALA A 24 10.34 8.23 -0.87
CA ALA A 24 10.87 6.92 -0.49
C ALA A 24 10.08 6.38 0.72
N LYS A 25 9.86 5.07 0.76
CA LYS A 25 9.08 4.44 1.83
C LYS A 25 9.95 3.60 2.74
N GLY A 26 9.69 3.69 4.05
CA GLY A 26 10.38 2.91 5.07
C GLY A 26 11.89 3.16 5.10
N VAL A 27 12.68 2.09 5.05
CA VAL A 27 14.15 2.13 5.02
C VAL A 27 14.65 1.86 3.60
N ASP A 28 15.56 2.69 3.12
CA ASP A 28 16.16 2.56 1.81
C ASP A 28 17.68 2.78 1.91
N ALA A 29 18.47 1.86 1.39
CA ALA A 29 19.93 1.93 1.38
C ALA A 29 20.44 1.78 -0.06
N VAL A 30 21.35 2.66 -0.47
CA VAL A 30 21.96 2.64 -1.80
C VAL A 30 23.47 2.62 -1.66
N MET A 31 24.12 1.67 -2.30
CA MET A 31 25.56 1.63 -2.48
C MET A 31 25.85 1.82 -3.96
N MET A 32 26.80 2.68 -4.30
CA MET A 32 27.15 2.94 -5.69
C MET A 32 28.64 3.08 -5.90
N GLY A 33 29.07 2.68 -7.08
CA GLY A 33 30.43 2.90 -7.56
C GLY A 33 30.41 3.46 -8.97
N TYR A 34 31.33 4.36 -9.25
CA TYR A 34 31.51 4.99 -10.55
C TYR A 34 32.99 5.00 -10.95
N ARG A 35 33.26 4.76 -12.23
CA ARG A 35 34.59 4.90 -12.81
C ARG A 35 34.52 5.64 -14.13
N SER A 36 35.28 6.73 -14.23
CA SER A 36 35.49 7.41 -15.52
C SER A 36 36.58 6.69 -16.31
N LEU A 37 36.32 6.47 -17.59
CA LEU A 37 37.25 5.88 -18.56
C LEU A 37 37.83 6.94 -19.49
N SER A 38 37.34 8.18 -19.41
CA SER A 38 37.84 9.30 -20.23
C SER A 38 39.35 9.48 -20.04
N PRO A 39 40.13 9.62 -21.11
CA PRO A 39 41.55 9.90 -21.01
C PRO A 39 41.84 11.22 -20.29
N PHE A 40 40.86 12.12 -20.24
CA PHE A 40 40.98 13.44 -19.59
C PHE A 40 40.49 13.46 -18.13
N THR A 41 39.71 12.47 -17.70
CA THR A 41 39.14 12.43 -16.34
C THR A 41 39.07 10.98 -15.82
N ARG A 42 40.21 10.39 -15.49
CA ARG A 42 40.27 9.05 -14.89
C ARG A 42 39.93 9.12 -13.39
N GLY A 43 38.64 9.27 -13.06
CA GLY A 43 38.18 9.33 -11.67
C GLY A 43 37.43 8.09 -11.24
N THR A 44 37.45 7.81 -9.95
CA THR A 44 36.62 6.79 -9.31
C THR A 44 35.87 7.39 -8.15
N GLY A 45 34.66 6.94 -7.93
CA GLY A 45 33.88 7.30 -6.75
C GLY A 45 33.13 6.10 -6.22
N VAL A 46 33.06 5.99 -4.91
CA VAL A 46 32.19 5.03 -4.21
C VAL A 46 31.37 5.79 -3.18
N GLY A 47 30.12 5.39 -2.99
CA GLY A 47 29.24 6.04 -2.03
C GLY A 47 28.23 5.08 -1.44
N GLY A 48 27.84 5.37 -0.22
CA GLY A 48 26.74 4.71 0.50
C GLY A 48 25.76 5.75 1.03
N PHE A 49 24.49 5.47 0.90
CA PHE A 49 23.38 6.32 1.35
C PHE A 49 22.38 5.47 2.12
N LEU A 50 21.81 6.04 3.16
CA LEU A 50 20.75 5.45 3.95
C LEU A 50 19.67 6.49 4.17
N SER A 51 18.43 6.18 3.88
CA SER A 51 17.27 7.01 4.20
C SER A 51 16.27 6.27 5.06
N LEU A 52 15.59 7.03 5.90
CA LEU A 52 14.54 6.57 6.80
C LEU A 52 13.33 7.49 6.66
N ASN A 53 12.19 6.93 6.27
CA ASN A 53 10.91 7.62 6.32
C ASN A 53 10.33 7.44 7.73
N LEU A 54 10.22 8.54 8.47
CA LEU A 54 9.76 8.57 9.86
C LEU A 54 8.22 8.49 10.01
N GLY A 55 7.49 8.49 8.89
CA GLY A 55 6.04 8.70 8.91
C GLY A 55 5.66 10.17 9.06
N PHE A 56 4.37 10.46 9.11
CA PHE A 56 3.83 11.82 9.26
C PHE A 56 4.36 12.83 8.23
N GLY A 57 4.83 12.36 7.07
CA GLY A 57 5.36 13.21 6.01
C GLY A 57 6.81 13.64 6.19
N PHE A 58 7.57 13.06 7.12
CA PHE A 58 8.99 13.38 7.33
C PHE A 58 9.90 12.22 6.94
N ALA A 59 11.01 12.55 6.28
CA ALA A 59 12.06 11.60 5.96
C ALA A 59 13.45 12.25 6.15
N THR A 60 14.42 11.45 6.56
CA THR A 60 15.83 11.87 6.70
C THR A 60 16.74 10.92 5.97
N ALA A 61 17.92 11.41 5.55
CA ALA A 61 18.93 10.59 4.92
C ALA A 61 20.33 11.03 5.32
N VAL A 62 21.26 10.08 5.30
CA VAL A 62 22.69 10.29 5.44
C VAL A 62 23.42 9.64 4.27
N GLY A 63 24.52 10.23 3.83
CA GLY A 63 25.35 9.72 2.76
C GLY A 63 26.85 9.95 3.02
N VAL A 64 27.64 8.99 2.60
CA VAL A 64 29.12 9.13 2.63
C VAL A 64 29.64 8.71 1.26
N GLN A 65 30.48 9.53 0.66
CA GLN A 65 31.08 9.28 -0.64
C GLN A 65 32.57 9.54 -0.59
N GLY A 66 33.36 8.57 -1.03
CA GLY A 66 34.78 8.75 -1.33
C GLY A 66 34.95 9.08 -2.81
N VAL A 67 35.48 10.23 -3.13
CA VAL A 67 35.72 10.67 -4.50
C VAL A 67 37.21 10.81 -4.73
N ARG A 68 37.72 10.08 -5.70
CA ARG A 68 39.07 10.21 -6.23
C ARG A 68 38.96 10.78 -7.63
N PRO A 69 39.05 12.11 -7.78
CA PRO A 69 39.08 12.73 -9.07
C PRO A 69 40.34 12.22 -9.77
N GLY A 70 40.21 11.59 -10.92
CA GLY A 70 41.36 11.12 -11.65
C GLY A 70 42.24 12.28 -12.09
N PHE A 71 43.49 12.00 -12.31
CA PHE A 71 44.38 12.96 -12.98
C PHE A 71 43.77 13.35 -14.30
N SER A 72 43.41 14.62 -14.46
CA SER A 72 43.41 15.23 -15.77
C SER A 72 44.88 15.32 -16.15
N GLY A 73 45.27 14.39 -16.97
CA GLY A 73 46.61 14.06 -17.32
C GLY A 73 47.69 15.13 -17.18
N ASN A 74 48.81 14.71 -16.72
CA ASN A 74 50.17 15.13 -17.04
C ASN A 74 50.42 16.62 -17.27
N TYR A 75 49.69 17.54 -16.75
CA TYR A 75 49.80 18.85 -17.27
C TYR A 75 50.49 19.79 -16.33
N LEU A 76 51.77 19.72 -16.50
CA LEU A 76 52.75 20.80 -16.35
C LEU A 76 53.13 21.25 -14.96
N ASP A 77 52.46 20.82 -13.92
CA ASP A 77 53.01 20.97 -12.59
C ASP A 77 52.94 19.68 -11.82
N THR A 78 54.00 18.89 -11.92
CA THR A 78 54.20 17.65 -11.17
C THR A 78 54.22 17.84 -9.66
N ARG A 79 54.02 19.06 -9.17
CA ARG A 79 54.07 19.40 -7.76
C ARG A 79 52.72 19.60 -7.10
N ARG A 80 51.60 19.61 -7.86
CA ARG A 80 50.24 19.77 -7.27
C ARG A 80 49.24 18.87 -7.97
N PRO A 81 48.67 17.87 -7.27
CA PRO A 81 47.49 17.16 -7.77
C PRO A 81 46.37 18.19 -7.94
N MET A 82 45.83 18.35 -9.15
CA MET A 82 44.83 19.36 -9.48
C MET A 82 43.49 19.14 -8.76
N ASN A 83 43.22 17.97 -8.23
CA ASN A 83 42.06 17.68 -7.41
C ASN A 83 42.42 16.68 -6.33
N PRO A 84 42.46 17.06 -5.06
CA PRO A 84 42.71 16.12 -3.96
C PRO A 84 41.55 15.10 -3.83
N ASP A 85 41.91 13.91 -3.40
CA ASP A 85 40.90 12.92 -2.96
C ASP A 85 40.12 13.54 -1.80
N PHE A 86 38.81 13.43 -1.82
CA PHE A 86 37.96 13.95 -0.75
C PHE A 86 36.87 12.97 -0.35
N THR A 87 36.43 13.09 0.89
CA THR A 87 35.24 12.42 1.39
C THR A 87 34.12 13.44 1.50
N LYS A 88 33.00 13.14 0.90
CA LYS A 88 31.78 13.94 1.02
C LYS A 88 30.84 13.25 2.02
N VAL A 89 30.44 13.98 3.06
CA VAL A 89 29.42 13.57 4.01
C VAL A 89 28.19 14.43 3.77
N SER A 90 27.05 13.78 3.65
CA SER A 90 25.78 14.45 3.35
C SER A 90 24.73 14.08 4.39
N TRP A 91 23.92 15.05 4.76
CA TRP A 91 22.73 14.84 5.57
C TRP A 91 21.56 15.63 5.00
N GLY A 92 20.35 15.06 5.05
CA GLY A 92 19.17 15.74 4.55
C GLY A 92 17.91 15.41 5.32
N LEU A 93 16.99 16.35 5.23
CA LEU A 93 15.66 16.27 5.81
C LEU A 93 14.64 16.67 4.73
N SER A 94 13.55 15.93 4.65
CA SER A 94 12.41 16.22 3.77
C SER A 94 11.12 16.20 4.56
N GLY A 95 10.23 17.14 4.22
CA GLY A 95 8.89 17.24 4.80
C GLY A 95 7.83 17.40 3.72
N GLY A 96 6.68 16.77 3.90
CA GLY A 96 5.53 16.82 3.00
C GLY A 96 5.01 15.46 2.59
N ASP A 97 3.88 15.46 1.88
CA ASP A 97 3.37 14.24 1.25
C ASP A 97 4.08 14.04 -0.09
N GLY A 98 5.01 13.10 -0.13
CA GLY A 98 5.77 12.75 -1.35
C GLY A 98 4.90 12.32 -2.54
N LYS A 99 3.57 12.18 -2.36
CA LYS A 99 2.61 11.91 -3.46
C LYS A 99 2.03 13.18 -4.07
N ILE A 100 2.02 14.29 -3.35
CA ILE A 100 1.43 15.56 -3.80
C ILE A 100 2.48 16.66 -3.84
N ALA A 101 3.10 16.97 -2.72
CA ALA A 101 4.12 18.00 -2.60
C ALA A 101 5.07 17.71 -1.45
N ALA A 102 6.34 18.04 -1.64
CA ALA A 102 7.34 17.95 -0.59
C ALA A 102 8.41 19.03 -0.76
N MET A 103 9.04 19.37 0.36
CA MET A 103 10.22 20.23 0.40
C MET A 103 11.35 19.49 1.12
N GLY A 104 12.58 19.81 0.78
CA GLY A 104 13.73 19.17 1.43
C GLY A 104 14.94 20.07 1.51
N VAL A 105 15.77 19.80 2.50
CA VAL A 105 17.07 20.47 2.70
C VAL A 105 18.15 19.40 2.72
N GLY A 106 19.22 19.61 1.98
CA GLY A 106 20.45 18.82 1.99
C GLY A 106 21.63 19.66 2.45
N LEU A 107 22.47 19.12 3.31
CA LEU A 107 23.73 19.70 3.75
C LEU A 107 24.87 18.75 3.37
N HIS A 108 25.90 19.27 2.73
CA HIS A 108 27.00 18.48 2.21
C HIS A 108 28.34 19.04 2.67
N TRP A 109 29.13 18.25 3.40
CA TRP A 109 30.46 18.59 3.86
C TRP A 109 31.49 17.85 3.04
N MET A 110 32.45 18.58 2.49
CA MET A 110 33.63 18.02 1.85
C MET A 110 34.76 18.00 2.86
N ILE A 111 35.23 16.82 3.20
CA ILE A 111 36.28 16.56 4.17
C ILE A 111 37.53 16.17 3.40
N ASP A 112 38.54 16.98 3.46
CA ASP A 112 39.87 16.69 2.96
C ASP A 112 40.81 16.36 4.13
N LEU A 113 41.61 15.29 3.98
CA LEU A 113 42.60 14.85 4.98
C LEU A 113 43.70 15.90 5.11
N GLY A 114 43.48 16.92 5.92
CA GLY A 114 44.45 17.98 6.20
C GLY A 114 43.93 19.42 6.19
N ALA A 115 42.66 19.64 5.84
CA ALA A 115 42.02 20.93 5.88
C ALA A 115 40.92 21.01 6.97
N PRO A 116 40.69 22.17 7.60
CA PRO A 116 39.59 22.38 8.53
C PRO A 116 38.26 22.19 7.82
N LEU A 117 37.23 21.65 8.53
CA LEU A 117 35.87 21.50 8.05
C LEU A 117 35.39 22.81 7.41
N ARG A 118 35.08 22.76 6.14
CA ARG A 118 34.52 23.90 5.39
C ARG A 118 33.02 24.03 5.69
N ARG A 119 32.44 25.18 5.37
CA ARG A 119 30.99 25.39 5.45
C ARG A 119 30.30 24.38 4.54
N PRO A 120 29.14 23.80 4.94
CA PRO A 120 28.41 22.85 4.10
C PRO A 120 27.84 23.54 2.85
N ASP A 121 27.80 22.82 1.75
CA ASP A 121 26.94 23.18 0.62
C ASP A 121 25.49 22.93 1.03
N ILE A 122 24.57 23.73 0.55
CA ILE A 122 23.17 23.70 0.90
C ILE A 122 22.35 23.45 -0.35
N ASP A 123 21.53 22.41 -0.32
CA ASP A 123 20.52 22.12 -1.33
C ASP A 123 19.13 22.38 -0.77
N LEU A 124 18.33 23.14 -1.51
CA LEU A 124 16.89 23.33 -1.23
C LEU A 124 16.10 22.66 -2.34
N GLY A 125 15.32 21.64 -1.99
CA GLY A 125 14.53 20.84 -2.91
C GLY A 125 13.05 21.15 -2.81
N LEU A 126 12.37 21.11 -3.96
CA LEU A 126 10.91 21.18 -4.09
C LEU A 126 10.45 20.03 -5.00
N LEU A 127 9.32 19.42 -4.64
CA LEU A 127 8.62 18.43 -5.43
C LEU A 127 7.13 18.77 -5.44
N ILE A 128 6.53 18.80 -6.64
CA ILE A 128 5.07 18.97 -6.82
C ILE A 128 4.60 17.95 -7.83
N ARG A 129 3.58 17.16 -7.49
CA ARG A 129 3.01 16.12 -8.34
C ARG A 129 1.57 16.46 -8.73
N LEU A 130 1.32 16.48 -10.03
CA LEU A 130 0.02 16.79 -10.62
C LEU A 130 -0.65 15.48 -11.04
N ARG A 131 -1.34 14.85 -10.11
CA ARG A 131 -1.92 13.51 -10.29
C ARG A 131 -0.84 12.49 -10.70
N ASN A 132 -1.24 11.40 -11.35
CA ASN A 132 -0.32 10.35 -11.80
C ASN A 132 0.43 10.69 -13.11
N TYR A 133 0.18 11.85 -13.71
CA TYR A 133 0.62 12.16 -15.07
C TYR A 133 1.82 13.09 -15.13
N ALA A 134 2.02 13.95 -14.14
CA ALA A 134 3.11 14.91 -14.16
C ALA A 134 3.72 15.13 -12.77
N SER A 135 5.01 15.38 -12.74
CA SER A 135 5.79 15.71 -11.53
C SER A 135 6.81 16.79 -11.86
N LEU A 136 6.83 17.84 -11.07
CA LEU A 136 7.80 18.94 -11.15
C LEU A 136 8.77 18.82 -9.98
N GLY A 137 10.05 18.70 -10.28
CA GLY A 137 11.14 18.79 -9.32
C GLY A 137 11.97 20.04 -9.54
N ALA A 138 12.33 20.73 -8.48
CA ALA A 138 13.23 21.89 -8.52
C ALA A 138 14.23 21.82 -7.37
N VAL A 139 15.46 22.22 -7.65
CA VAL A 139 16.55 22.28 -6.65
C VAL A 139 17.34 23.57 -6.82
N ALA A 140 17.52 24.27 -5.73
CA ALA A 140 18.49 25.35 -5.62
C ALA A 140 19.69 24.86 -4.80
N ARG A 141 20.89 24.94 -5.37
CA ARG A 141 22.15 24.51 -4.74
C ARG A 141 23.05 25.69 -4.55
N LEU A 142 23.50 25.90 -3.33
CA LEU A 142 24.52 26.90 -2.98
C LEU A 142 25.78 26.18 -2.49
N GLY A 143 26.88 26.32 -3.21
CA GLY A 143 28.12 25.65 -2.87
C GLY A 143 29.35 26.33 -3.50
N PRO A 144 30.57 25.81 -3.25
CA PRO A 144 31.77 26.33 -3.85
C PRO A 144 31.80 26.08 -5.37
N ALA A 145 32.19 27.11 -6.09
CA ALA A 145 32.28 27.04 -7.56
C ALA A 145 33.45 26.19 -8.06
N ASP A 146 34.51 26.08 -7.27
CA ASP A 146 35.72 25.35 -7.61
C ASP A 146 36.35 24.76 -6.34
N LEU A 147 36.60 23.44 -6.34
CA LEU A 147 37.22 22.72 -5.23
C LEU A 147 38.73 22.83 -5.22
N THR A 148 39.34 23.40 -6.27
CA THR A 148 40.79 23.45 -6.47
C THR A 148 41.45 24.73 -5.99
N ALA A 149 40.66 25.78 -5.71
CA ALA A 149 41.19 27.08 -5.35
C ALA A 149 41.68 27.13 -3.90
N HIS A 150 42.91 27.56 -3.69
CA HIS A 150 43.47 27.92 -2.40
C HIS A 150 43.10 29.38 -2.10
N GLY A 151 42.07 29.61 -1.31
CA GLY A 151 41.59 30.96 -0.96
C GLY A 151 40.10 30.99 -0.68
N PRO A 152 39.48 32.15 -0.46
CA PRO A 152 38.03 32.26 -0.38
C PRO A 152 37.44 31.80 -1.72
N LEU A 153 36.80 30.62 -1.72
CA LEU A 153 36.22 30.00 -2.92
C LEU A 153 35.08 30.87 -3.43
N PRO A 154 35.02 31.18 -4.73
CA PRO A 154 33.82 31.76 -5.32
C PRO A 154 32.65 30.82 -5.08
N GLN A 155 31.50 31.32 -4.69
CA GLN A 155 30.32 30.54 -4.49
C GLN A 155 29.54 30.38 -5.79
N GLU A 156 28.96 29.23 -5.98
CA GLU A 156 28.10 28.97 -7.12
C GLU A 156 26.66 28.75 -6.64
N LEU A 157 25.73 29.44 -7.27
CA LEU A 157 24.31 29.20 -7.12
C LEU A 157 23.82 28.50 -8.37
N ALA A 158 23.31 27.28 -8.21
CA ALA A 158 22.75 26.51 -9.31
C ALA A 158 21.26 26.24 -9.08
N PHE A 159 20.45 26.42 -10.12
CA PHE A 159 19.07 26.02 -10.14
C PHE A 159 18.89 24.88 -11.15
N THR A 160 18.24 23.80 -10.74
CA THR A 160 17.85 22.69 -11.60
C THR A 160 16.34 22.54 -11.52
N GLY A 161 15.66 22.59 -12.66
CA GLY A 161 14.23 22.30 -12.77
C GLY A 161 14.02 21.14 -13.73
N GLU A 162 13.11 20.21 -13.40
CA GLU A 162 12.77 19.07 -14.22
C GLU A 162 11.26 18.81 -14.14
N LEU A 163 10.64 18.63 -15.32
CA LEU A 163 9.26 18.18 -15.46
C LEU A 163 9.28 16.74 -15.99
N ALA A 164 8.75 15.80 -15.23
CA ALA A 164 8.53 14.42 -15.66
C ALA A 164 7.06 14.19 -15.98
N LEU A 165 6.82 13.46 -17.05
CA LEU A 165 5.50 13.08 -17.56
C LEU A 165 5.38 11.56 -17.59
N ARG A 166 4.22 11.05 -17.21
CA ARG A 166 3.80 9.63 -17.31
C ARG A 166 2.59 9.53 -18.24
N PRO A 167 2.77 9.44 -19.56
CA PRO A 167 1.65 9.46 -20.52
C PRO A 167 0.60 8.37 -20.28
N LEU A 168 1.02 7.24 -19.71
CA LEU A 168 0.14 6.11 -19.39
C LEU A 168 -0.48 6.20 -17.96
N GLY A 169 -0.20 7.27 -17.21
CA GLY A 169 -0.59 7.38 -15.79
C GLY A 169 0.06 6.34 -14.87
N THR A 170 1.00 5.54 -15.39
CA THR A 170 1.76 4.51 -14.69
C THR A 170 3.25 4.76 -14.85
N ARG A 171 4.07 4.09 -14.04
CA ARG A 171 5.53 4.19 -14.12
C ARG A 171 6.14 3.43 -15.30
N MET A 172 5.35 2.74 -16.12
CA MET A 172 5.88 1.96 -17.27
C MET A 172 6.67 2.82 -18.26
N LEU A 173 6.17 4.01 -18.55
CA LEU A 173 6.85 4.99 -19.39
C LEU A 173 6.89 6.32 -18.67
N GLU A 174 8.09 6.86 -18.52
CA GLU A 174 8.35 8.17 -17.95
C GLU A 174 9.28 8.95 -18.86
N ILE A 175 8.89 10.18 -19.19
CA ILE A 175 9.66 11.10 -20.04
C ILE A 175 9.88 12.37 -19.22
N ALA A 176 11.11 12.80 -19.07
CA ALA A 176 11.43 14.01 -18.32
C ALA A 176 12.26 14.96 -19.16
N GLY A 177 12.00 16.25 -18.99
CA GLY A 177 12.77 17.33 -19.56
C GLY A 177 13.12 18.36 -18.50
N GLY A 178 14.33 18.87 -18.51
CA GLY A 178 14.77 19.79 -17.49
C GLY A 178 15.88 20.71 -17.97
N VAL A 179 16.17 21.67 -17.11
CA VAL A 179 17.24 22.65 -17.35
C VAL A 179 18.01 22.88 -16.05
N ARG A 180 19.31 23.11 -16.18
CA ARG A 180 20.17 23.60 -15.11
C ARG A 180 20.73 24.97 -15.49
N THR A 181 20.60 25.93 -14.58
CA THR A 181 21.21 27.23 -14.71
C THR A 181 22.20 27.46 -13.58
N ARG A 182 23.27 28.20 -13.83
CA ARG A 182 24.34 28.40 -12.85
C ARG A 182 24.80 29.84 -12.86
N TRP A 183 25.10 30.36 -11.68
CA TRP A 183 25.68 31.69 -11.45
C TRP A 183 26.87 31.57 -10.52
N ARG A 184 27.94 32.32 -10.81
CA ARG A 184 29.10 32.42 -9.93
C ARG A 184 29.02 33.73 -9.16
N GLY A 185 29.25 33.67 -7.85
CA GLY A 185 29.27 34.80 -6.95
C GLY A 185 30.69 35.34 -6.73
N ASP A 186 30.77 36.63 -6.57
CA ASP A 186 32.01 37.31 -6.12
C ASP A 186 32.02 37.32 -4.59
N THR A 187 32.99 36.64 -4.00
CA THR A 187 33.18 36.54 -2.54
C THR A 187 33.93 37.70 -1.95
N SER A 188 34.49 38.59 -2.79
CA SER A 188 35.18 39.82 -2.34
C SER A 188 34.21 40.92 -1.92
N VAL A 189 32.92 40.78 -2.23
CA VAL A 189 31.88 41.77 -1.97
C VAL A 189 30.87 41.25 -0.94
N ALA A 190 30.59 42.02 0.10
CA ALA A 190 29.52 41.72 1.06
C ALA A 190 28.40 42.79 0.91
N PRO A 191 27.11 42.39 0.67
CA PRO A 191 26.58 40.99 0.62
C PRO A 191 27.00 40.26 -0.67
N LEU A 192 27.05 38.92 -0.61
CA LEU A 192 27.39 38.05 -1.73
C LEU A 192 26.54 38.36 -2.97
N GLN A 193 27.19 38.70 -4.09
CA GLN A 193 26.55 39.04 -5.36
C GLN A 193 26.88 37.95 -6.40
N PHE A 194 25.87 37.42 -7.08
CA PHE A 194 26.01 36.45 -8.16
C PHE A 194 25.99 37.17 -9.51
N ASN A 195 27.15 37.60 -9.97
CA ASN A 195 27.29 38.50 -11.11
C ASN A 195 27.60 37.79 -12.42
N GLU A 196 28.17 36.57 -12.38
CA GLU A 196 28.56 35.81 -13.57
C GLU A 196 27.53 34.72 -13.89
N TYR A 197 26.77 34.90 -14.96
CA TYR A 197 25.85 33.88 -15.48
C TYR A 197 26.59 32.85 -16.34
N LEU A 198 26.54 31.57 -15.95
CA LEU A 198 27.29 30.49 -16.60
C LEU A 198 26.48 29.73 -17.68
N GLY A 199 25.23 30.12 -17.91
CA GLY A 199 24.40 29.61 -18.99
C GLY A 199 23.36 28.58 -18.58
N VAL A 200 22.57 28.12 -19.56
CA VAL A 200 21.55 27.10 -19.42
C VAL A 200 22.07 25.81 -20.02
N LEU A 201 21.88 24.71 -19.30
CA LEU A 201 22.24 23.35 -19.70
C LEU A 201 20.96 22.49 -19.71
N PRO A 202 20.38 22.23 -20.91
CA PRO A 202 19.19 21.39 -21.04
C PRO A 202 19.54 19.91 -20.85
N ARG A 203 18.53 19.15 -20.44
CA ARG A 203 18.58 17.70 -20.25
C ARG A 203 17.26 17.06 -20.62
N GLY A 204 17.31 15.80 -21.05
CA GLY A 204 16.15 14.96 -21.30
C GLY A 204 16.39 13.54 -20.82
N ARG A 205 15.37 12.89 -20.30
CA ARG A 205 15.43 11.53 -19.80
C ARG A 205 14.20 10.74 -20.21
N VAL A 206 14.39 9.47 -20.54
CA VAL A 206 13.31 8.51 -20.78
C VAL A 206 13.59 7.26 -19.95
N ALA A 207 12.58 6.74 -19.27
CA ALA A 207 12.66 5.49 -18.52
C ALA A 207 11.49 4.58 -18.89
N LEU A 208 11.81 3.34 -19.20
CA LEU A 208 10.87 2.24 -19.47
C LEU A 208 11.00 1.22 -18.33
N ARG A 209 9.88 0.88 -17.71
CA ARG A 209 9.84 -0.05 -16.57
C ARG A 209 8.82 -1.14 -16.83
N TYR A 210 9.26 -2.39 -16.73
CA TYR A 210 8.38 -3.54 -16.90
C TYR A 210 8.81 -4.68 -15.96
N HIS A 211 7.90 -5.14 -15.08
CA HIS A 211 8.12 -6.25 -14.13
C HIS A 211 9.39 -6.16 -13.33
N GLY A 212 10.06 -5.34 -12.95
CA GLY A 212 11.34 -5.31 -12.20
C GLY A 212 12.54 -5.09 -13.10
N ILE A 213 12.35 -4.89 -14.40
CA ILE A 213 13.37 -4.39 -15.32
C ILE A 213 13.12 -2.89 -15.56
N GLU A 214 14.16 -2.08 -15.50
CA GLU A 214 14.13 -0.69 -15.90
C GLU A 214 15.24 -0.44 -16.91
N LEU A 215 14.88 0.13 -18.05
CA LEU A 215 15.81 0.69 -19.01
C LEU A 215 15.62 2.20 -19.03
N ALA A 216 16.69 2.94 -18.76
CA ALA A 216 16.64 4.40 -18.75
C ALA A 216 17.75 4.98 -19.62
N GLY A 217 17.40 6.05 -20.35
CA GLY A 217 18.34 6.83 -21.15
C GLY A 217 18.25 8.31 -20.75
N GLU A 218 19.39 8.98 -20.76
CA GLU A 218 19.50 10.41 -20.48
C GLU A 218 20.42 11.07 -21.49
N VAL A 219 20.06 12.26 -21.92
CA VAL A 219 20.91 13.15 -22.70
C VAL A 219 20.94 14.48 -22.00
N GLU A 220 22.13 14.98 -21.70
CA GLU A 220 22.32 16.27 -21.04
C GLU A 220 23.39 17.10 -21.75
N GLN A 221 23.21 18.41 -21.74
CA GLN A 221 24.26 19.32 -22.13
C GLN A 221 25.15 19.61 -20.91
N VAL A 222 26.43 19.47 -21.08
CA VAL A 222 27.43 19.72 -20.04
C VAL A 222 28.39 20.79 -20.48
N ARG A 223 28.99 21.51 -19.50
CA ARG A 223 30.06 22.46 -19.78
C ARG A 223 31.37 21.67 -19.79
N ALA A 224 32.10 21.78 -20.88
CA ALA A 224 33.41 21.17 -21.06
C ALA A 224 34.49 22.24 -21.09
N THR A 225 35.60 21.98 -20.43
CA THR A 225 36.77 22.85 -20.46
C THR A 225 37.50 22.73 -21.79
N LEU A 226 37.84 23.85 -22.38
CA LEU A 226 38.76 23.95 -23.51
C LEU A 226 40.16 24.20 -22.98
N LEU A 227 41.06 23.30 -23.32
CA LEU A 227 42.49 23.47 -23.02
C LEU A 227 43.22 23.75 -24.32
N ASP A 228 44.18 24.66 -24.26
CA ASP A 228 45.12 24.86 -25.35
C ASP A 228 45.92 23.57 -25.57
N LYS A 229 46.10 23.16 -26.85
CA LYS A 229 46.70 21.89 -27.19
C LYS A 229 48.20 21.80 -26.86
N ASP A 230 48.85 22.94 -26.85
CA ASP A 230 50.30 23.01 -26.70
C ASP A 230 50.70 23.37 -25.26
N THR A 231 49.98 24.29 -24.63
CA THR A 231 50.25 24.75 -23.27
C THR A 231 49.40 24.11 -22.20
N TYR A 232 48.33 23.44 -22.61
CA TYR A 232 47.32 22.84 -21.72
C TYR A 232 46.70 23.81 -20.70
N GLN A 233 46.80 25.10 -20.99
CA GLN A 233 46.14 26.11 -20.19
C GLN A 233 44.65 26.20 -20.53
N LEU A 234 43.87 26.57 -19.53
CA LEU A 234 42.44 26.81 -19.71
C LEU A 234 42.21 27.99 -20.64
N THR A 235 41.73 27.76 -21.85
CA THR A 235 41.41 28.79 -22.83
C THR A 235 39.95 29.19 -22.85
N GLY A 236 39.07 28.36 -22.23
CA GLY A 236 37.66 28.68 -22.19
C GLY A 236 36.80 27.48 -21.87
N PHE A 237 35.50 27.64 -22.12
CA PHE A 237 34.52 26.58 -21.94
C PHE A 237 33.67 26.43 -23.19
N THR A 238 33.33 25.21 -23.50
CA THR A 238 32.37 24.90 -24.57
C THR A 238 31.20 24.07 -23.99
N LYS A 239 30.12 24.02 -24.74
CA LYS A 239 29.00 23.13 -24.43
C LYS A 239 29.19 21.81 -25.17
N ALA A 240 29.04 20.74 -24.45
CA ALA A 240 29.13 19.40 -25.00
C ALA A 240 27.90 18.58 -24.61
N VAL A 241 27.62 17.51 -25.33
CA VAL A 241 26.49 16.61 -25.07
C VAL A 241 27.02 15.33 -24.46
N ARG A 242 26.42 14.91 -23.36
CA ARG A 242 26.65 13.61 -22.71
C ARG A 242 25.40 12.75 -22.82
N GLY A 243 25.56 11.51 -23.27
CA GLY A 243 24.53 10.48 -23.25
C GLY A 243 24.79 9.48 -22.13
N SER A 244 23.74 8.95 -21.54
CA SER A 244 23.84 7.90 -20.54
C SER A 244 22.73 6.86 -20.77
N VAL A 245 23.05 5.58 -20.59
CA VAL A 245 22.08 4.48 -20.61
C VAL A 245 22.31 3.63 -19.39
N ALA A 246 21.23 3.24 -18.71
CA ALA A 246 21.29 2.34 -17.55
C ALA A 246 20.22 1.26 -17.63
N LEU A 247 20.59 0.07 -17.16
CA LEU A 247 19.72 -1.07 -16.93
C LEU A 247 19.65 -1.33 -15.43
N ALA A 248 18.45 -1.45 -14.90
CA ALA A 248 18.23 -1.89 -13.52
C ALA A 248 17.37 -3.16 -13.50
N VAL A 249 17.72 -4.05 -12.58
CA VAL A 249 17.04 -5.32 -12.36
C VAL A 249 16.70 -5.42 -10.87
N SER A 250 15.43 -5.68 -10.58
CA SER A 250 14.90 -5.71 -9.22
C SER A 250 14.44 -7.11 -8.81
N TRP A 251 14.79 -7.50 -7.59
CA TRP A 251 14.33 -8.73 -6.93
C TRP A 251 13.78 -8.37 -5.56
N ASP A 252 12.49 -8.16 -5.48
CA ASP A 252 11.80 -7.86 -4.22
C ASP A 252 12.37 -6.60 -3.54
N MET A 253 13.25 -6.76 -2.58
CA MET A 253 13.87 -5.65 -1.82
C MET A 253 15.21 -5.16 -2.42
N LEU A 254 15.79 -5.93 -3.33
CA LEU A 254 17.09 -5.63 -3.93
C LEU A 254 16.92 -5.16 -5.38
N THR A 255 17.57 -4.06 -5.73
CA THR A 255 17.72 -3.60 -7.12
C THR A 255 19.19 -3.40 -7.43
N VAL A 256 19.65 -3.98 -8.52
CA VAL A 256 20.99 -3.73 -9.07
C VAL A 256 20.85 -2.93 -10.34
N ARG A 257 21.61 -1.85 -10.45
CA ARG A 257 21.63 -0.95 -11.62
C ARG A 257 23.04 -0.85 -12.15
N ALA A 258 23.20 -0.97 -13.46
CA ALA A 258 24.43 -0.67 -14.17
C ALA A 258 24.19 0.35 -15.27
N GLY A 259 25.10 1.27 -15.46
CA GLY A 259 24.96 2.32 -16.48
C GLY A 259 26.29 2.67 -17.14
N LEU A 260 26.19 3.08 -18.40
CA LEU A 260 27.27 3.57 -19.22
C LEU A 260 27.04 5.03 -19.55
N HIS A 261 28.13 5.79 -19.64
CA HIS A 261 28.14 7.17 -20.07
C HIS A 261 29.00 7.30 -21.32
N ALA A 262 28.47 7.99 -22.30
CA ALA A 262 29.17 8.38 -23.51
C ALA A 262 29.18 9.91 -23.61
N GLY A 263 30.29 10.51 -23.97
CA GLY A 263 30.43 11.96 -23.96
C GLY A 263 31.30 12.49 -25.08
N LEU A 264 32.14 13.42 -24.76
CA LEU A 264 32.90 14.34 -25.61
C LEU A 264 33.81 13.68 -26.65
N SER A 265 34.25 12.46 -26.41
CA SER A 265 35.17 11.71 -27.29
C SER A 265 34.49 10.78 -28.29
N GLY A 266 33.14 10.70 -28.25
CA GLY A 266 32.39 9.76 -29.09
C GLY A 266 32.44 8.31 -28.65
N GLY A 267 33.12 8.00 -27.54
CA GLY A 267 33.24 6.67 -26.94
C GLY A 267 32.58 6.59 -25.56
N VAL A 268 32.69 5.44 -24.91
CA VAL A 268 32.24 5.25 -23.53
C VAL A 268 33.21 5.96 -22.58
N ASP A 269 32.73 6.99 -21.92
CA ASP A 269 33.53 7.84 -21.01
C ASP A 269 33.52 7.32 -19.57
N GLY A 270 32.63 6.43 -19.21
CA GLY A 270 32.55 5.88 -17.88
C GLY A 270 31.43 4.88 -17.69
N PHE A 271 31.48 4.21 -16.56
CA PHE A 271 30.43 3.31 -16.13
C PHE A 271 30.16 3.47 -14.63
N GLY A 272 28.94 3.13 -14.23
CA GLY A 272 28.56 3.10 -12.83
C GLY A 272 27.72 1.87 -12.51
N VAL A 273 27.85 1.39 -11.28
CA VAL A 273 27.05 0.31 -10.72
C VAL A 273 26.46 0.78 -9.40
N ALA A 274 25.20 0.44 -9.16
CA ALA A 274 24.56 0.69 -7.87
C ALA A 274 23.76 -0.53 -7.43
N ALA A 275 23.76 -0.78 -6.13
CA ALA A 275 22.88 -1.73 -5.46
C ALA A 275 21.99 -0.95 -4.49
N ARG A 276 20.68 -1.14 -4.60
CA ARG A 276 19.68 -0.55 -3.72
C ARG A 276 18.99 -1.64 -2.93
N PHE A 277 18.90 -1.48 -1.64
CA PHE A 277 18.10 -2.29 -0.75
C PHE A 277 16.98 -1.42 -0.17
N SER A 278 15.72 -1.82 -0.38
CA SER A 278 14.57 -1.04 0.04
C SER A 278 13.57 -1.91 0.78
N SER A 279 13.01 -1.41 1.88
CA SER A 279 11.90 -2.07 2.55
C SER A 279 10.62 -2.05 1.70
N ALA A 280 10.51 -1.13 0.74
CA ALA A 280 9.45 -1.13 -0.27
C ALA A 280 9.78 -2.17 -1.35
N ARG A 281 8.89 -3.14 -1.54
CA ARG A 281 9.11 -4.22 -2.49
C ARG A 281 8.99 -3.75 -3.92
N GLN A 282 9.95 -4.15 -4.75
CA GLN A 282 9.99 -3.89 -6.18
C GLN A 282 9.44 -5.09 -6.96
N GLY A 283 9.05 -4.89 -8.24
CA GLY A 283 8.67 -5.98 -9.11
C GLY A 283 9.80 -6.99 -9.26
N ARG A 284 9.47 -8.27 -9.36
CA ARG A 284 10.47 -9.34 -9.55
C ARG A 284 10.72 -9.58 -11.03
N VAL A 285 11.99 -9.66 -11.39
CA VAL A 285 12.40 -10.25 -12.67
C VAL A 285 12.43 -11.77 -12.49
N PHE A 286 11.94 -12.46 -13.48
CA PHE A 286 11.90 -13.90 -13.65
C PHE A 286 12.78 -14.73 -12.71
N TRP A 287 12.16 -15.63 -11.94
CA TRP A 287 12.81 -16.86 -11.48
C TRP A 287 11.81 -18.02 -11.42
N PRO A 288 12.28 -19.31 -11.51
CA PRO A 288 11.40 -20.39 -11.89
C PRO A 288 10.32 -20.66 -10.84
N ARG A 289 9.14 -20.81 -11.33
CA ARG A 289 7.91 -21.49 -10.89
C ARG A 289 7.81 -21.96 -9.42
N LEU A 290 8.23 -21.14 -8.46
CA LEU A 290 7.74 -21.23 -7.11
C LEU A 290 6.43 -20.43 -7.08
N VAL A 291 5.34 -21.13 -6.85
CA VAL A 291 4.02 -20.50 -6.68
C VAL A 291 3.88 -20.12 -5.22
N ASP A 292 3.68 -18.84 -4.97
CA ASP A 292 3.42 -18.36 -3.62
C ASP A 292 1.95 -18.62 -3.26
N ALA A 293 1.68 -19.40 -2.23
CA ALA A 293 0.35 -19.64 -1.66
C ALA A 293 0.18 -18.81 -0.38
N GLU A 294 -0.90 -18.07 -0.29
CA GLU A 294 -1.25 -17.31 0.91
C GLU A 294 -2.19 -18.13 1.81
N ARG A 295 -1.84 -18.25 3.09
CA ARG A 295 -2.71 -18.83 4.09
C ARG A 295 -3.66 -17.77 4.65
N LEU A 296 -4.95 -18.04 4.60
CA LEU A 296 -6.01 -17.22 5.16
C LEU A 296 -6.47 -17.81 6.49
N ASP A 297 -6.13 -17.19 7.60
CA ASP A 297 -6.58 -17.56 8.93
C ASP A 297 -7.90 -16.84 9.22
N ILE A 298 -9.00 -17.60 9.21
CA ILE A 298 -10.34 -17.05 9.43
C ILE A 298 -10.62 -16.83 10.92
N ALA A 299 -10.02 -17.60 11.83
CA ALA A 299 -10.19 -17.39 13.27
C ALA A 299 -9.67 -16.02 13.74
N GLY A 300 -8.67 -15.49 13.04
CA GLY A 300 -8.12 -14.16 13.31
C GLY A 300 -9.00 -12.99 12.82
N VAL A 301 -10.08 -13.26 12.08
CA VAL A 301 -10.98 -12.22 11.57
C VAL A 301 -11.99 -11.84 12.64
N THR A 302 -11.82 -10.67 13.24
CA THR A 302 -12.71 -10.17 14.30
C THR A 302 -13.27 -8.80 13.95
N GLY A 303 -14.59 -8.64 14.15
CA GLY A 303 -15.31 -7.39 13.88
C GLY A 303 -15.31 -6.95 12.40
N GLU A 304 -15.96 -5.84 12.13
CA GLU A 304 -16.12 -5.32 10.76
C GLU A 304 -14.79 -4.89 10.13
N ARG A 305 -13.86 -4.35 10.91
CA ARG A 305 -12.54 -3.97 10.40
C ARG A 305 -11.72 -5.16 9.95
N GLY A 306 -11.77 -6.27 10.72
CA GLY A 306 -11.12 -7.52 10.36
C GLY A 306 -11.72 -8.12 9.09
N LEU A 307 -13.05 -8.11 8.98
CA LEU A 307 -13.78 -8.56 7.79
C LEU A 307 -13.38 -7.74 6.55
N ILE A 308 -13.40 -6.40 6.64
CA ILE A 308 -13.02 -5.52 5.52
C ILE A 308 -11.58 -5.77 5.10
N ALA A 309 -10.66 -5.88 6.04
CA ALA A 309 -9.26 -6.18 5.73
C ALA A 309 -9.09 -7.52 5.01
N MET A 310 -9.85 -8.55 5.40
CA MET A 310 -9.86 -9.85 4.72
C MET A 310 -10.48 -9.75 3.33
N LEU A 311 -11.59 -9.04 3.16
CA LEU A 311 -12.23 -8.80 1.87
C LEU A 311 -11.30 -8.02 0.91
N GLU A 312 -10.53 -7.07 1.41
CA GLU A 312 -9.52 -6.36 0.61
C GLU A 312 -8.38 -7.28 0.17
N ARG A 313 -7.95 -8.22 1.04
CA ARG A 313 -6.97 -9.27 0.66
C ARG A 313 -7.53 -10.13 -0.47
N LEU A 314 -8.77 -10.61 -0.35
CA LEU A 314 -9.44 -11.41 -1.36
C LEU A 314 -9.64 -10.63 -2.67
N ARG A 315 -9.96 -9.35 -2.59
CA ARG A 315 -10.05 -8.48 -3.77
C ARG A 315 -8.70 -8.31 -4.50
N ARG A 316 -7.60 -8.25 -3.76
CA ARG A 316 -6.26 -8.27 -4.38
C ARG A 316 -5.98 -9.60 -5.05
N ALA A 317 -6.33 -10.73 -4.42
CA ALA A 317 -6.21 -12.05 -5.01
C ALA A 317 -7.07 -12.19 -6.28
N GLU A 318 -8.31 -11.70 -6.28
CA GLU A 318 -9.19 -11.63 -7.45
C GLU A 318 -8.51 -10.89 -8.62
N ARG A 319 -7.92 -9.72 -8.36
CA ARG A 319 -7.19 -8.94 -9.39
C ARG A 319 -5.92 -9.65 -9.90
N ALA A 320 -5.29 -10.46 -9.08
CA ALA A 320 -4.11 -11.24 -9.48
C ALA A 320 -4.49 -12.40 -10.41
N GLY A 321 -5.76 -12.82 -10.40
CA GLY A 321 -6.28 -13.88 -11.28
C GLY A 321 -5.54 -15.20 -11.10
N PRO A 322 -5.08 -15.85 -12.19
CA PRO A 322 -4.43 -17.17 -12.12
C PRO A 322 -3.16 -17.24 -11.28
N ARG A 323 -2.62 -16.12 -10.86
CA ARG A 323 -1.43 -16.07 -9.96
C ARG A 323 -1.80 -16.19 -8.49
N ALA A 324 -3.07 -16.00 -8.14
CA ALA A 324 -3.54 -16.12 -6.78
C ALA A 324 -3.69 -17.59 -6.39
N VAL A 325 -3.01 -18.00 -5.33
CA VAL A 325 -3.18 -19.30 -4.71
C VAL A 325 -3.45 -19.09 -3.22
N LEU A 326 -4.60 -19.50 -2.76
CA LEU A 326 -5.08 -19.30 -1.40
C LEU A 326 -5.31 -20.65 -0.69
N LEU A 327 -4.86 -20.75 0.56
CA LEU A 327 -5.24 -21.83 1.46
C LEU A 327 -6.10 -21.27 2.60
N VAL A 328 -7.37 -21.62 2.61
CA VAL A 328 -8.33 -21.22 3.64
C VAL A 328 -8.21 -22.15 4.84
N ASP A 329 -7.84 -21.59 5.99
CA ASP A 329 -7.93 -22.24 7.29
C ASP A 329 -9.23 -21.72 7.95
N ALA A 330 -10.31 -22.49 7.80
CA ALA A 330 -11.66 -22.05 8.19
C ALA A 330 -11.99 -22.29 9.67
N ARG A 331 -11.06 -22.80 10.45
CA ARG A 331 -11.28 -23.17 11.86
C ARG A 331 -11.77 -22.00 12.69
N GLY A 332 -12.81 -22.24 13.51
CA GLY A 332 -13.25 -21.29 14.52
C GLY A 332 -13.81 -19.98 13.96
N ALA A 333 -14.46 -20.02 12.81
CA ALA A 333 -15.10 -18.86 12.23
C ALA A 333 -16.12 -18.25 13.20
N GLY A 334 -15.69 -17.23 13.97
CA GLY A 334 -16.51 -16.51 14.96
C GLY A 334 -17.45 -15.47 14.35
N LEU A 335 -17.53 -15.40 13.02
CA LEU A 335 -18.34 -14.45 12.27
C LEU A 335 -19.82 -14.87 12.22
N GLY A 336 -20.71 -13.91 12.03
CA GLY A 336 -22.11 -14.15 11.72
C GLY A 336 -22.31 -14.65 10.28
N TRP A 337 -23.54 -15.02 9.95
CA TRP A 337 -23.84 -15.63 8.65
C TRP A 337 -23.65 -14.66 7.47
N ALA A 338 -24.07 -13.40 7.60
CA ALA A 338 -23.89 -12.42 6.54
C ALA A 338 -22.40 -12.18 6.23
N SER A 339 -21.57 -12.05 7.24
CA SER A 339 -20.11 -11.91 7.10
C SER A 339 -19.47 -13.12 6.44
N LEU A 340 -19.91 -14.35 6.78
CA LEU A 340 -19.44 -15.58 6.15
C LEU A 340 -19.87 -15.68 4.68
N GLN A 341 -21.10 -15.25 4.35
CA GLN A 341 -21.58 -15.20 2.97
C GLN A 341 -20.77 -14.22 2.13
N GLU A 342 -20.41 -13.06 2.67
CA GLU A 342 -19.55 -12.09 1.99
C GLU A 342 -18.15 -12.66 1.71
N LEU A 343 -17.52 -13.32 2.71
CA LEU A 343 -16.22 -13.97 2.53
C LEU A 343 -16.30 -15.10 1.50
N ARG A 344 -17.34 -15.96 1.60
CA ARG A 344 -17.56 -17.04 0.65
C ARG A 344 -17.72 -16.51 -0.77
N ALA A 345 -18.55 -15.49 -0.96
CA ALA A 345 -18.73 -14.85 -2.26
C ALA A 345 -17.41 -14.26 -2.80
N ALA A 346 -16.57 -13.70 -1.93
CA ALA A 346 -15.26 -13.20 -2.32
C ALA A 346 -14.30 -14.32 -2.75
N LEU A 347 -14.29 -15.47 -2.06
CA LEU A 347 -13.51 -16.65 -2.47
C LEU A 347 -13.98 -17.19 -3.84
N VAL A 348 -15.30 -17.25 -4.06
CA VAL A 348 -15.86 -17.66 -5.35
C VAL A 348 -15.45 -16.67 -6.47
N ARG A 349 -15.42 -15.35 -6.20
CA ARG A 349 -14.92 -14.37 -7.19
C ARG A 349 -13.45 -14.60 -7.53
N VAL A 350 -12.61 -14.90 -6.55
CA VAL A 350 -11.19 -15.24 -6.80
C VAL A 350 -11.09 -16.44 -7.76
N ARG A 351 -11.86 -17.50 -7.52
CA ARG A 351 -11.91 -18.67 -8.42
C ARG A 351 -12.39 -18.30 -9.83
N ASN A 352 -13.46 -17.53 -9.93
CA ASN A 352 -14.03 -17.10 -11.21
C ASN A 352 -13.05 -16.21 -12.01
N ALA A 353 -12.16 -15.51 -11.32
CA ALA A 353 -11.05 -14.75 -11.93
C ALA A 353 -9.87 -15.65 -12.35
N GLY A 354 -9.96 -16.97 -12.17
CA GLY A 354 -8.93 -17.96 -12.50
C GLY A 354 -7.94 -18.22 -11.37
N GLY A 355 -8.14 -17.65 -10.18
CA GLY A 355 -7.33 -17.94 -9.00
C GLY A 355 -7.66 -19.29 -8.39
N HIS A 356 -6.74 -19.85 -7.63
CA HIS A 356 -6.84 -21.15 -6.98
C HIS A 356 -7.15 -21.01 -5.50
N VAL A 357 -8.20 -21.67 -5.03
CA VAL A 357 -8.63 -21.64 -3.63
C VAL A 357 -8.69 -23.06 -3.10
N PHE A 358 -7.89 -23.36 -2.11
CA PHE A 358 -7.84 -24.61 -1.37
C PHE A 358 -8.35 -24.40 0.05
N ALA A 359 -8.94 -25.41 0.66
CA ALA A 359 -9.32 -25.38 2.07
C ALA A 359 -8.72 -26.58 2.81
N TYR A 360 -8.36 -26.38 4.08
CA TYR A 360 -7.88 -27.45 4.94
C TYR A 360 -8.65 -27.44 6.26
N LEU A 361 -9.17 -28.60 6.62
CA LEU A 361 -10.02 -28.83 7.78
C LEU A 361 -9.41 -29.88 8.72
N GLU A 362 -9.16 -29.53 9.97
CA GLU A 362 -8.76 -30.46 11.05
C GLU A 362 -9.99 -30.98 11.80
N GLY A 363 -11.02 -30.18 11.86
CA GLY A 363 -12.36 -30.42 12.32
C GLY A 363 -13.20 -29.21 11.92
N ALA A 364 -14.43 -29.41 11.53
CA ALA A 364 -15.26 -28.34 11.03
C ALA A 364 -16.71 -28.44 11.52
N ARG A 365 -17.24 -27.32 12.00
CA ARG A 365 -18.68 -27.11 12.20
C ARG A 365 -19.31 -26.59 10.92
N LEU A 366 -20.61 -26.43 10.89
CA LEU A 366 -21.35 -26.00 9.70
C LEU A 366 -20.80 -24.68 9.11
N LYS A 367 -20.49 -23.69 9.94
CA LYS A 367 -19.92 -22.41 9.50
C LYS A 367 -18.55 -22.57 8.83
N ASP A 368 -17.68 -23.38 9.44
CA ASP A 368 -16.34 -23.65 8.93
C ASP A 368 -16.42 -24.37 7.57
N TYR A 369 -17.29 -25.38 7.49
CA TYR A 369 -17.50 -26.14 6.26
C TYR A 369 -18.15 -25.30 5.16
N TYR A 370 -19.15 -24.47 5.51
CA TYR A 370 -19.79 -23.57 4.57
C TYR A 370 -18.77 -22.69 3.83
N LEU A 371 -17.82 -22.13 4.57
CA LEU A 371 -16.75 -21.33 3.98
C LEU A 371 -15.77 -22.18 3.17
N ALA A 372 -15.34 -23.33 3.71
CA ALA A 372 -14.42 -24.25 3.04
C ALA A 372 -14.99 -24.82 1.74
N SER A 373 -16.31 -25.02 1.66
CA SER A 373 -16.98 -25.53 0.47
C SER A 373 -16.84 -24.61 -0.76
N ALA A 374 -16.48 -23.32 -0.56
CA ALA A 374 -16.16 -22.41 -1.65
C ALA A 374 -14.84 -22.75 -2.38
N ALA A 375 -13.97 -23.56 -1.79
CA ALA A 375 -12.70 -23.98 -2.38
C ALA A 375 -12.88 -24.92 -3.57
N GLU A 376 -11.91 -24.98 -4.46
CA GLU A 376 -11.88 -25.96 -5.57
C GLU A 376 -11.49 -27.36 -5.07
N GLN A 377 -10.68 -27.41 -3.99
CA GLN A 377 -10.32 -28.65 -3.29
C GLN A 377 -10.42 -28.42 -1.77
N VAL A 378 -11.11 -29.33 -1.11
CA VAL A 378 -11.28 -29.39 0.34
C VAL A 378 -10.49 -30.57 0.89
N TYR A 379 -9.45 -30.29 1.65
CA TYR A 379 -8.63 -31.30 2.32
C TYR A 379 -9.07 -31.47 3.77
N ILE A 380 -9.10 -32.71 4.25
CA ILE A 380 -9.45 -33.04 5.64
C ILE A 380 -8.29 -33.80 6.31
N HIS A 381 -8.02 -33.48 7.56
CA HIS A 381 -7.03 -34.21 8.36
C HIS A 381 -7.49 -35.67 8.61
N PRO A 382 -6.57 -36.67 8.64
CA PRO A 382 -6.94 -38.08 8.88
C PRO A 382 -7.68 -38.36 10.20
N ALA A 383 -7.46 -37.54 11.22
CA ALA A 383 -8.17 -37.57 12.50
C ALA A 383 -9.24 -36.45 12.61
N GLY A 384 -9.61 -35.83 11.48
CA GLY A 384 -10.59 -34.73 11.46
C GLY A 384 -12.03 -35.26 11.48
N GLU A 385 -12.97 -34.37 11.75
CA GLU A 385 -14.41 -34.67 11.78
C GLU A 385 -15.19 -33.48 11.21
N LEU A 386 -16.19 -33.75 10.41
CA LEU A 386 -17.16 -32.78 9.94
C LEU A 386 -18.43 -32.85 10.79
N ALA A 387 -18.49 -32.00 11.82
CA ALA A 387 -19.64 -31.85 12.71
C ALA A 387 -20.64 -30.82 12.15
N THR A 388 -21.13 -31.04 10.95
CA THR A 388 -21.97 -30.15 10.16
C THR A 388 -23.45 -30.20 10.58
N PHE A 389 -23.71 -30.12 11.89
CA PHE A 389 -25.06 -30.06 12.42
C PHE A 389 -25.83 -28.85 11.90
N GLY A 390 -27.17 -28.95 11.81
CA GLY A 390 -28.03 -27.89 11.32
C GLY A 390 -28.01 -26.61 12.19
N LEU A 391 -28.93 -25.70 11.91
CA LEU A 391 -29.06 -24.45 12.66
C LEU A 391 -29.99 -24.65 13.87
N ALA A 392 -29.62 -24.02 14.99
CA ALA A 392 -30.43 -23.92 16.17
C ALA A 392 -30.38 -22.52 16.75
N ALA A 393 -31.52 -22.02 17.19
CA ALA A 393 -31.61 -20.76 17.96
C ALA A 393 -32.25 -21.05 19.33
N THR A 394 -31.59 -20.64 20.40
CA THR A 394 -32.07 -20.81 21.78
C THR A 394 -32.34 -19.44 22.39
N THR A 395 -33.50 -19.25 22.96
CA THR A 395 -33.87 -18.03 23.68
C THR A 395 -34.19 -18.34 25.13
N LEU A 396 -33.63 -17.54 26.02
CA LEU A 396 -33.92 -17.61 27.45
C LEU A 396 -35.11 -16.71 27.80
N TYR A 397 -36.03 -17.20 28.63
CA TYR A 397 -37.16 -16.45 29.16
C TYR A 397 -37.03 -16.33 30.65
N PHE A 398 -37.07 -15.13 31.20
CA PHE A 398 -36.78 -14.80 32.58
C PHE A 398 -38.03 -14.57 33.44
N LYS A 399 -39.25 -14.61 32.87
CA LYS A 399 -40.50 -14.40 33.61
C LYS A 399 -40.57 -15.22 34.91
N GLY A 400 -40.33 -16.53 34.80
CA GLY A 400 -40.40 -17.39 36.00
C GLY A 400 -39.34 -17.11 37.06
N ALA A 401 -38.18 -16.61 36.66
CA ALA A 401 -37.15 -16.15 37.61
C ALA A 401 -37.54 -14.82 38.30
N LEU A 402 -38.10 -13.89 37.54
CA LEU A 402 -38.58 -12.60 38.03
C LEU A 402 -39.75 -12.77 39.01
N GLU A 403 -40.71 -13.65 38.67
CA GLU A 403 -41.82 -13.99 39.57
C GLU A 403 -41.36 -14.54 40.94
N LYS A 404 -40.31 -15.39 40.93
CA LYS A 404 -39.70 -15.90 42.19
C LYS A 404 -39.04 -14.80 43.00
N LEU A 405 -38.60 -13.71 42.37
CA LEU A 405 -38.05 -12.52 43.03
C LEU A 405 -39.12 -11.48 43.40
N GLY A 406 -40.41 -11.78 43.13
CA GLY A 406 -41.50 -10.83 43.39
C GLY A 406 -41.55 -9.67 42.37
N VAL A 407 -40.90 -9.81 41.20
CA VAL A 407 -40.87 -8.78 40.16
C VAL A 407 -41.82 -9.17 39.03
N GLN A 408 -42.73 -8.28 38.68
CA GLN A 408 -43.58 -8.40 37.50
C GLN A 408 -43.06 -7.46 36.42
N ALA A 409 -42.71 -8.01 35.27
CA ALA A 409 -42.27 -7.23 34.12
C ALA A 409 -43.49 -6.88 33.25
N GLU A 410 -43.59 -5.62 32.84
CA GLU A 410 -44.59 -5.11 31.90
C GLU A 410 -43.89 -4.60 30.65
N GLY A 411 -44.46 -4.84 29.46
CA GLY A 411 -43.92 -4.40 28.17
C GLY A 411 -44.96 -3.70 27.34
N LEU A 412 -44.63 -2.51 26.87
CA LEU A 412 -45.42 -1.80 25.85
C LEU A 412 -44.76 -1.97 24.48
N HIS A 413 -45.52 -2.38 23.49
CA HIS A 413 -45.03 -2.57 22.14
C HIS A 413 -46.11 -2.23 21.10
N ILE A 414 -45.65 -1.95 19.89
CA ILE A 414 -46.55 -1.70 18.74
C ILE A 414 -46.41 -2.91 17.80
N ALA A 415 -47.53 -3.48 17.44
CA ALA A 415 -47.68 -4.66 16.61
C ALA A 415 -47.09 -5.96 17.22
N GLU A 416 -47.49 -7.10 16.68
CA GLU A 416 -47.28 -8.43 17.24
C GLU A 416 -45.86 -8.95 17.10
N TYR A 417 -45.12 -8.52 16.05
CA TYR A 417 -43.74 -8.97 15.81
C TYR A 417 -42.69 -8.23 16.64
N LYS A 418 -43.06 -7.22 17.45
CA LYS A 418 -42.16 -6.57 18.39
C LYS A 418 -42.02 -7.40 19.68
N SER A 419 -41.30 -8.50 19.61
CA SER A 419 -41.26 -9.57 20.62
C SER A 419 -40.15 -9.46 21.67
N THR A 420 -39.27 -8.44 21.62
CA THR A 420 -38.12 -8.30 22.54
C THR A 420 -38.52 -8.33 24.03
N HIS A 421 -39.68 -7.76 24.40
CA HIS A 421 -40.19 -7.74 25.77
C HIS A 421 -40.62 -9.12 26.28
N GLU A 422 -40.94 -10.07 25.37
CA GLU A 422 -41.42 -11.40 25.73
C GLU A 422 -40.39 -12.17 26.54
N THR A 423 -39.11 -11.90 26.37
CA THR A 423 -38.02 -12.47 27.17
C THR A 423 -38.24 -12.29 28.69
N PHE A 424 -38.92 -11.20 29.11
CA PHE A 424 -39.20 -10.87 30.50
C PHE A 424 -40.66 -11.10 30.90
N THR A 425 -41.59 -11.07 29.96
CA THR A 425 -43.03 -11.10 30.22
C THR A 425 -43.69 -12.46 29.94
N ARG A 426 -42.98 -13.39 29.25
CA ARG A 426 -43.50 -14.73 28.92
C ARG A 426 -42.54 -15.81 29.36
N THR A 427 -43.02 -17.05 29.35
CA THR A 427 -42.20 -18.27 29.62
C THR A 427 -41.80 -18.99 28.34
N GLY A 428 -42.20 -18.47 27.17
CA GLY A 428 -41.92 -19.01 25.84
C GLY A 428 -42.34 -18.01 24.77
N PRO A 429 -41.99 -18.24 23.49
CA PRO A 429 -42.30 -17.33 22.39
C PRO A 429 -43.81 -17.23 22.14
N SER A 430 -44.27 -16.08 21.67
CA SER A 430 -45.58 -15.96 21.01
C SER A 430 -45.55 -16.64 19.66
N ASP A 431 -46.75 -16.85 19.05
CA ASP A 431 -46.83 -17.39 17.69
C ASP A 431 -46.15 -16.46 16.67
N ALA A 432 -46.28 -15.15 16.84
CA ALA A 432 -45.59 -14.14 16.01
C ALA A 432 -44.06 -14.18 16.14
N ASP A 433 -43.54 -14.30 17.39
CA ASP A 433 -42.10 -14.44 17.61
C ASP A 433 -41.56 -15.74 17.04
N ARG A 434 -42.30 -16.86 17.21
CA ARG A 434 -41.96 -18.17 16.64
C ARG A 434 -41.91 -18.07 15.12
N GLN A 435 -42.95 -17.56 14.49
CA GLN A 435 -43.05 -17.44 13.03
C GLN A 435 -41.88 -16.66 12.43
N GLN A 436 -41.53 -15.48 13.00
CA GLN A 436 -40.42 -14.69 12.46
C GLN A 436 -39.05 -15.36 12.65
N ARG A 437 -38.84 -16.10 13.75
CA ARG A 437 -37.59 -16.80 14.02
C ARG A 437 -37.44 -18.03 13.12
N GLU A 438 -38.51 -18.81 12.95
CA GLU A 438 -38.54 -19.97 12.04
C GLU A 438 -38.28 -19.52 10.61
N ALA A 439 -38.95 -18.48 10.13
CA ALA A 439 -38.73 -17.92 8.80
C ALA A 439 -37.26 -17.49 8.55
N LEU A 440 -36.63 -16.84 9.55
CA LEU A 440 -35.23 -16.44 9.44
C LEU A 440 -34.28 -17.67 9.42
N LEU A 441 -34.54 -18.67 10.26
CA LEU A 441 -33.74 -19.92 10.30
C LEU A 441 -33.89 -20.71 9.00
N ASP A 442 -35.11 -20.86 8.50
CA ASP A 442 -35.43 -21.63 7.29
C ASP A 442 -34.77 -20.98 6.06
N ASP A 443 -34.88 -19.64 5.93
CA ASP A 443 -34.26 -18.93 4.81
C ASP A 443 -32.72 -19.02 4.86
N THR A 444 -32.13 -18.81 6.05
CA THR A 444 -30.67 -18.94 6.23
C THR A 444 -30.20 -20.36 5.92
N TYR A 445 -30.93 -21.39 6.40
CA TYR A 445 -30.61 -22.78 6.16
C TYR A 445 -30.73 -23.16 4.68
N ALA A 446 -31.78 -22.68 4.01
CA ALA A 446 -31.98 -22.91 2.59
C ALA A 446 -30.84 -22.29 1.75
N GLN A 447 -30.37 -21.10 2.11
CA GLN A 447 -29.22 -20.45 1.45
C GLN A 447 -27.94 -21.30 1.64
N ILE A 448 -27.65 -21.75 2.86
CA ILE A 448 -26.48 -22.59 3.17
C ILE A 448 -26.50 -23.90 2.37
N VAL A 449 -27.64 -24.60 2.38
CA VAL A 449 -27.81 -25.86 1.67
C VAL A 449 -27.60 -25.67 0.16
N ARG A 450 -28.23 -24.68 -0.43
CA ARG A 450 -28.08 -24.34 -1.86
C ARG A 450 -26.63 -24.04 -2.23
N ASP A 451 -25.95 -23.25 -1.43
CA ASP A 451 -24.56 -22.84 -1.67
C ASP A 451 -23.60 -24.04 -1.59
N ILE A 452 -23.76 -24.91 -0.60
CA ILE A 452 -22.97 -26.15 -0.48
C ILE A 452 -23.29 -27.10 -1.64
N ALA A 453 -24.56 -27.29 -1.97
CA ALA A 453 -25.00 -28.13 -3.07
C ALA A 453 -24.37 -27.72 -4.39
N GLN A 454 -24.45 -26.43 -4.71
CA GLN A 454 -23.84 -25.87 -5.92
C GLN A 454 -22.32 -26.05 -5.94
N ALA A 455 -21.64 -25.79 -4.82
CA ALA A 455 -20.18 -25.86 -4.75
C ALA A 455 -19.63 -27.29 -4.85
N ARG A 456 -20.37 -28.26 -4.30
CA ARG A 456 -19.94 -29.68 -4.24
C ARG A 456 -20.55 -30.56 -5.34
N GLY A 457 -21.40 -30.00 -6.21
CA GLY A 457 -22.10 -30.75 -7.26
C GLY A 457 -23.05 -31.78 -6.70
N LEU A 458 -23.76 -31.45 -5.62
CA LEU A 458 -24.75 -32.26 -4.94
C LEU A 458 -26.14 -31.65 -5.14
N SER A 459 -27.21 -32.47 -4.95
CA SER A 459 -28.55 -31.92 -4.83
C SER A 459 -28.79 -31.33 -3.42
N GLU A 460 -29.71 -30.40 -3.29
CA GLU A 460 -30.08 -29.85 -1.97
C GLU A 460 -30.59 -30.91 -1.02
N SER A 461 -31.34 -31.93 -1.53
CA SER A 461 -31.81 -33.06 -0.72
C SER A 461 -30.67 -33.91 -0.20
N GLN A 462 -29.63 -34.15 -1.01
CA GLN A 462 -28.42 -34.84 -0.55
C GLN A 462 -27.71 -34.05 0.55
N VAL A 463 -27.54 -32.73 0.38
CA VAL A 463 -26.90 -31.91 1.42
C VAL A 463 -27.68 -31.90 2.72
N ARG A 464 -29.03 -31.85 2.67
CA ARG A 464 -29.87 -31.96 3.87
C ARG A 464 -29.67 -33.30 4.57
N GLY A 465 -29.70 -34.42 3.82
CA GLY A 465 -29.41 -35.72 4.38
C GLY A 465 -28.03 -35.82 5.03
N LEU A 466 -26.99 -35.25 4.39
CA LEU A 466 -25.65 -35.21 4.96
C LEU A 466 -25.55 -34.39 6.24
N ILE A 467 -26.32 -33.30 6.35
CA ILE A 467 -26.40 -32.51 7.58
C ILE A 467 -27.10 -33.31 8.70
N ASP A 468 -28.15 -34.04 8.36
CA ASP A 468 -28.91 -34.88 9.32
C ASP A 468 -28.11 -36.09 9.80
N GLU A 469 -27.21 -36.64 8.94
CA GLU A 469 -26.34 -37.78 9.24
C GLU A 469 -25.03 -37.39 9.96
N ALA A 470 -24.77 -36.08 10.16
CA ALA A 470 -23.53 -35.62 10.80
C ALA A 470 -23.40 -36.20 12.24
N PRO A 471 -22.16 -36.46 12.71
CA PRO A 471 -20.86 -36.08 12.14
C PRO A 471 -20.32 -37.10 11.13
N HIS A 472 -19.45 -36.62 10.21
CA HIS A 472 -18.78 -37.46 9.21
C HIS A 472 -17.30 -37.59 9.48
N GLY A 473 -16.79 -38.80 9.54
CA GLY A 473 -15.34 -39.05 9.55
C GLY A 473 -14.70 -38.80 8.18
N PRO A 474 -13.35 -38.73 8.09
CA PRO A 474 -12.64 -38.36 6.86
C PRO A 474 -12.93 -39.25 5.67
N GLY A 475 -13.06 -40.56 5.89
CA GLY A 475 -13.41 -41.52 4.84
C GLY A 475 -14.84 -41.34 4.31
N GLN A 476 -15.81 -41.07 5.19
CA GLN A 476 -17.19 -40.75 4.79
C GLN A 476 -17.26 -39.41 4.06
N ALA A 477 -16.58 -38.39 4.59
CA ALA A 477 -16.54 -37.07 3.97
C ALA A 477 -16.00 -37.11 2.53
N THR A 478 -14.99 -37.94 2.26
CA THR A 478 -14.46 -38.14 0.90
C THR A 478 -15.40 -38.95 0.02
N ALA A 479 -15.98 -40.03 0.54
CA ALA A 479 -16.92 -40.85 -0.21
C ALA A 479 -18.19 -40.06 -0.61
N GLN A 480 -18.64 -39.17 0.27
CA GLN A 480 -19.83 -38.34 0.09
C GLN A 480 -19.53 -37.00 -0.61
N ARG A 481 -18.32 -36.78 -1.12
CA ARG A 481 -17.85 -35.55 -1.80
C ARG A 481 -17.88 -34.27 -0.94
N LEU A 482 -17.92 -34.42 0.39
CA LEU A 482 -17.78 -33.30 1.29
C LEU A 482 -16.31 -32.82 1.37
N ALA A 483 -15.36 -33.75 1.21
CA ALA A 483 -13.94 -33.49 1.06
C ALA A 483 -13.39 -34.16 -0.21
N ASP A 484 -12.26 -33.68 -0.71
CA ASP A 484 -11.64 -34.20 -1.93
C ASP A 484 -10.48 -35.15 -1.62
N LYS A 485 -9.77 -34.91 -0.51
CA LYS A 485 -8.63 -35.73 -0.12
C LYS A 485 -8.41 -35.71 1.40
N VAL A 486 -7.98 -36.84 1.94
CA VAL A 486 -7.47 -36.94 3.31
C VAL A 486 -5.96 -36.65 3.28
N VAL A 487 -5.49 -35.65 4.03
CA VAL A 487 -4.10 -35.13 3.95
C VAL A 487 -3.65 -34.70 5.34
N HIS A 488 -2.42 -35.05 5.75
CA HIS A 488 -1.79 -34.47 6.93
C HIS A 488 -1.40 -33.01 6.68
N ARG A 489 -1.30 -32.20 7.74
CA ARG A 489 -1.05 -30.77 7.64
C ARG A 489 0.26 -30.42 6.95
N ASP A 490 1.31 -31.19 7.17
CA ASP A 490 2.63 -31.05 6.55
C ASP A 490 2.64 -31.41 5.06
N GLU A 491 1.70 -32.25 4.60
CA GLU A 491 1.56 -32.69 3.20
C GLU A 491 0.68 -31.75 2.35
N VAL A 492 0.03 -30.75 2.96
CA VAL A 492 -0.94 -29.87 2.24
C VAL A 492 -0.27 -29.13 1.08
N LEU A 493 0.95 -28.62 1.26
CA LEU A 493 1.66 -27.93 0.18
C LEU A 493 2.04 -28.86 -0.98
N ASP A 494 2.35 -30.12 -0.70
CA ASP A 494 2.65 -31.10 -1.73
C ASP A 494 1.38 -31.52 -2.49
N ALA A 495 0.25 -31.61 -1.77
CA ALA A 495 -1.05 -31.84 -2.40
C ALA A 495 -1.43 -30.70 -3.34
N ILE A 496 -1.28 -29.44 -2.91
CA ILE A 496 -1.50 -28.25 -3.74
C ILE A 496 -0.53 -28.23 -4.92
N SER A 497 0.76 -28.53 -4.69
CA SER A 497 1.80 -28.58 -5.73
C SER A 497 1.46 -29.60 -6.82
N THR A 498 0.88 -30.73 -6.43
CA THR A 498 0.43 -31.77 -7.35
C THR A 498 -0.72 -31.28 -8.24
N VAL A 499 -1.70 -30.58 -7.67
CA VAL A 499 -2.84 -30.01 -8.42
C VAL A 499 -2.38 -28.94 -9.40
N LEU A 500 -1.48 -28.07 -8.97
CA LEU A 500 -1.00 -26.94 -9.79
C LEU A 500 0.11 -27.32 -10.77
N GLY A 501 0.70 -28.52 -10.68
CA GLY A 501 1.85 -28.92 -11.48
C GLY A 501 3.09 -28.02 -11.27
N ALA A 502 3.21 -27.37 -10.11
CA ALA A 502 4.24 -26.42 -9.78
C ALA A 502 4.60 -26.50 -8.29
N ARG A 503 5.85 -26.24 -7.95
CA ARG A 503 6.28 -26.20 -6.55
C ARG A 503 5.70 -25.01 -5.81
N VAL A 504 4.95 -25.26 -4.74
CA VAL A 504 4.27 -24.25 -3.93
C VAL A 504 5.01 -24.01 -2.62
N ARG A 505 5.00 -22.77 -2.16
CA ARG A 505 5.46 -22.40 -0.82
C ARG A 505 4.48 -21.44 -0.17
N PHE A 506 4.43 -21.39 1.16
CA PHE A 506 3.71 -20.34 1.83
C PHE A 506 4.46 -19.01 1.72
N ALA A 507 3.73 -18.00 1.30
CA ALA A 507 4.17 -16.62 1.31
C ALA A 507 2.98 -15.70 1.56
N ASN A 508 3.22 -14.57 2.18
CA ASN A 508 2.16 -13.58 2.34
C ASN A 508 1.96 -12.86 0.99
N PHE A 509 0.85 -13.13 0.31
CA PHE A 509 0.54 -12.55 -1.00
C PHE A 509 0.50 -11.02 -0.95
N SER A 510 -0.07 -10.44 0.11
CA SER A 510 -0.10 -8.98 0.30
C SER A 510 1.29 -8.38 0.47
N ALA A 511 2.26 -9.18 0.92
CA ALA A 511 3.66 -8.79 1.06
C ALA A 511 4.48 -9.03 -0.21
N THR A 512 3.94 -9.75 -1.21
CA THR A 512 4.64 -10.03 -2.48
C THR A 512 4.22 -9.13 -3.63
N GLU A 513 3.12 -8.39 -3.51
CA GLU A 513 2.77 -7.39 -4.51
C GLU A 513 3.77 -6.23 -4.49
N PRO A 514 4.38 -5.93 -5.65
CA PRO A 514 5.22 -4.76 -5.74
C PRO A 514 4.40 -3.52 -5.48
N GLU A 515 4.89 -2.68 -4.58
CA GLU A 515 4.26 -1.40 -4.32
C GLU A 515 4.36 -0.54 -5.57
N GLN A 516 3.22 -0.17 -6.13
CA GLN A 516 3.19 0.77 -7.24
C GLN A 516 3.17 2.20 -6.69
N PRO A 517 4.29 2.94 -6.77
CA PRO A 517 4.30 4.32 -6.34
C PRO A 517 3.39 5.14 -7.24
N THR A 518 2.39 5.76 -6.65
CA THR A 518 1.48 6.70 -7.32
C THR A 518 1.87 8.13 -7.01
N TRP A 519 1.82 9.02 -8.00
CA TRP A 519 2.14 10.43 -7.84
C TRP A 519 0.97 11.28 -7.30
N SER A 520 -0.11 10.66 -6.86
CA SER A 520 -1.22 11.39 -6.22
C SER A 520 -1.96 10.47 -5.27
N THR A 521 -2.73 11.07 -4.37
CA THR A 521 -3.79 10.36 -3.69
C THR A 521 -4.91 10.08 -4.70
N ALA A 522 -5.21 8.81 -4.93
CA ALA A 522 -6.35 8.45 -5.76
C ALA A 522 -7.66 8.87 -5.08
N PRO A 523 -8.69 9.27 -5.83
CA PRO A 523 -10.04 9.35 -5.28
C PRO A 523 -10.42 8.04 -4.60
N TYR A 524 -11.16 8.12 -3.50
CA TYR A 524 -11.47 6.96 -2.68
C TYR A 524 -12.96 6.81 -2.40
N LEU A 525 -13.36 5.60 -2.05
CA LEU A 525 -14.64 5.29 -1.41
C LEU A 525 -14.40 5.13 0.09
N ALA A 526 -15.19 5.85 0.89
CA ALA A 526 -15.10 5.75 2.33
C ALA A 526 -16.05 4.65 2.85
N VAL A 527 -15.58 3.86 3.81
CA VAL A 527 -16.44 2.95 4.58
C VAL A 527 -16.55 3.48 6.00
N VAL A 528 -17.75 3.88 6.39
CA VAL A 528 -18.06 4.34 7.75
C VAL A 528 -18.75 3.20 8.50
N LEU A 529 -18.20 2.83 9.67
CA LEU A 529 -18.65 1.69 10.44
C LEU A 529 -19.61 2.15 11.55
N VAL A 530 -20.83 1.60 11.53
CA VAL A 530 -21.76 1.63 12.66
C VAL A 530 -21.74 0.25 13.30
N GLU A 531 -20.79 0.04 14.23
CA GLU A 531 -20.52 -1.27 14.82
C GLU A 531 -20.81 -1.27 16.31
N GLY A 532 -21.57 -2.26 16.78
CA GLY A 532 -21.97 -2.40 18.17
C GLY A 532 -23.15 -1.50 18.56
N SER A 533 -23.37 -1.32 19.87
CA SER A 533 -24.49 -0.53 20.38
C SER A 533 -24.30 0.96 20.10
N ILE A 534 -25.37 1.61 19.64
CA ILE A 534 -25.38 3.06 19.39
C ILE A 534 -25.53 3.81 20.71
N ILE A 535 -24.66 4.78 20.95
CA ILE A 535 -24.63 5.58 22.19
C ILE A 535 -24.57 7.07 21.86
N ASP A 536 -24.99 7.89 22.83
CA ASP A 536 -24.79 9.33 22.78
C ASP A 536 -23.30 9.67 22.95
N GLY A 537 -22.85 10.79 22.33
CA GLY A 537 -21.48 11.26 22.40
C GLY A 537 -20.52 10.52 21.46
N GLU A 538 -19.29 10.32 21.93
CA GLU A 538 -18.20 9.76 21.11
C GLU A 538 -18.19 8.22 21.08
N SER A 539 -17.71 7.66 19.98
CA SER A 539 -17.45 6.22 19.83
C SER A 539 -16.35 5.78 20.80
N ARG A 540 -16.52 4.60 21.39
CA ARG A 540 -15.54 4.02 22.29
C ARG A 540 -15.46 2.50 22.16
N THR A 541 -14.31 1.96 22.51
CA THR A 541 -14.06 0.51 22.54
C THR A 541 -13.65 0.11 23.94
N ILE A 542 -14.16 -1.00 24.45
CA ILE A 542 -13.65 -1.63 25.67
C ILE A 542 -12.65 -2.71 25.27
N PRO A 543 -11.32 -2.46 25.36
CA PRO A 543 -10.30 -3.30 24.75
C PRO A 543 -10.30 -4.75 25.25
N PHE A 544 -10.49 -4.94 26.58
CA PHE A 544 -10.44 -6.27 27.20
C PHE A 544 -11.62 -7.19 26.81
N LEU A 545 -12.76 -6.60 26.44
CA LEU A 545 -13.96 -7.33 26.05
C LEU A 545 -14.19 -7.28 24.54
N ASN A 546 -13.39 -6.54 23.81
CA ASN A 546 -13.56 -6.25 22.39
C ASN A 546 -14.98 -5.75 22.03
N ILE A 547 -15.61 -5.00 22.98
CA ILE A 547 -16.94 -4.43 22.78
C ILE A 547 -16.78 -3.04 22.18
N GLN A 548 -17.44 -2.80 21.07
CA GLN A 548 -17.47 -1.52 20.39
C GLN A 548 -18.80 -0.80 20.60
N PHE A 549 -18.74 0.52 20.69
CA PHE A 549 -19.88 1.41 20.78
C PHE A 549 -19.78 2.48 19.69
N ALA A 550 -20.85 2.61 18.93
CA ALA A 550 -20.98 3.60 17.88
C ALA A 550 -21.54 4.91 18.46
N GLY A 551 -20.69 5.92 18.60
CA GLY A 551 -21.08 7.24 19.13
C GLY A 551 -21.67 8.16 18.08
N GLY A 552 -22.81 8.78 18.38
CA GLY A 552 -23.53 9.67 17.47
C GLY A 552 -22.68 10.83 16.97
N ASP A 553 -21.95 11.49 17.88
CA ASP A 553 -21.13 12.67 17.54
C ASP A 553 -19.96 12.30 16.61
N THR A 554 -19.31 11.17 16.89
CA THR A 554 -18.19 10.67 16.03
C THR A 554 -18.68 10.39 14.62
N LEU A 555 -19.80 9.68 14.45
CA LEU A 555 -20.34 9.31 13.15
C LEU A 555 -20.81 10.53 12.35
N VAL A 556 -21.49 11.46 13.01
CA VAL A 556 -21.91 12.73 12.40
C VAL A 556 -20.71 13.53 11.91
N GLN A 557 -19.67 13.65 12.72
CA GLN A 557 -18.45 14.37 12.32
C GLN A 557 -17.75 13.70 11.13
N GLN A 558 -17.63 12.38 11.13
CA GLN A 558 -17.08 11.62 10.01
C GLN A 558 -17.86 11.86 8.71
N LEU A 559 -19.19 11.72 8.75
CA LEU A 559 -20.04 11.94 7.58
C LEU A 559 -19.95 13.39 7.05
N ARG A 560 -19.91 14.40 7.93
CA ARG A 560 -19.71 15.80 7.54
C ARG A 560 -18.37 16.03 6.84
N THR A 561 -17.32 15.49 7.39
CA THR A 561 -15.95 15.58 6.83
C THR A 561 -15.91 14.96 5.44
N LEU A 562 -16.43 13.75 5.28
CA LEU A 562 -16.44 13.00 4.02
C LEU A 562 -17.31 13.69 2.97
N ARG A 563 -18.46 14.28 3.36
CA ARG A 563 -19.31 15.04 2.45
C ARG A 563 -18.61 16.27 1.87
N GLY A 564 -17.72 16.89 2.64
CA GLY A 564 -16.92 18.06 2.22
C GLY A 564 -15.63 17.72 1.47
N ASP A 565 -15.20 16.47 1.45
CA ASP A 565 -13.93 16.06 0.83
C ASP A 565 -14.11 15.80 -0.68
N PRO A 566 -13.49 16.60 -1.57
CA PRO A 566 -13.59 16.42 -3.01
C PRO A 566 -12.95 15.12 -3.52
N MET A 567 -12.09 14.47 -2.71
CA MET A 567 -11.47 13.20 -3.04
C MET A 567 -12.35 12.00 -2.69
N CYS A 568 -13.32 12.16 -1.79
CA CYS A 568 -14.32 11.15 -1.47
C CYS A 568 -15.33 11.05 -2.62
N LYS A 569 -15.44 9.88 -3.27
CA LYS A 569 -16.33 9.64 -4.42
C LYS A 569 -17.57 8.82 -4.08
N GLY A 570 -17.64 8.31 -2.87
CA GLY A 570 -18.81 7.60 -2.35
C GLY A 570 -18.59 7.19 -0.90
N ILE A 571 -19.68 7.03 -0.19
CA ILE A 571 -19.69 6.60 1.21
C ILE A 571 -20.50 5.31 1.29
N VAL A 572 -19.91 4.28 1.87
CA VAL A 572 -20.60 3.05 2.29
C VAL A 572 -20.78 3.13 3.80
N LEU A 573 -22.02 3.25 4.25
CA LEU A 573 -22.34 3.14 5.68
C LEU A 573 -22.55 1.66 6.00
N ARG A 574 -21.56 1.03 6.62
CA ARG A 574 -21.63 -0.36 7.04
C ARG A 574 -22.24 -0.44 8.43
N VAL A 575 -23.40 -1.09 8.53
CA VAL A 575 -24.17 -1.22 9.77
C VAL A 575 -24.10 -2.66 10.27
N ASN A 576 -23.48 -2.85 11.44
CA ASN A 576 -23.51 -4.10 12.20
C ASN A 576 -23.83 -3.77 13.67
N SER A 577 -25.09 -3.44 13.93
CA SER A 577 -25.55 -2.86 15.20
C SER A 577 -26.93 -3.36 15.60
N PRO A 578 -27.12 -3.75 16.86
CA PRO A 578 -28.44 -4.08 17.41
C PRO A 578 -29.29 -2.82 17.67
N GLY A 579 -28.73 -1.61 17.44
CA GLY A 579 -29.33 -0.35 17.84
C GLY A 579 -28.79 0.17 19.16
N GLY A 580 -29.57 1.00 19.86
CA GLY A 580 -29.19 1.63 21.12
C GLY A 580 -29.96 2.90 21.39
N SER A 581 -29.27 4.02 21.66
CA SER A 581 -29.90 5.33 21.90
C SER A 581 -30.74 5.77 20.70
N ALA A 582 -32.00 6.04 20.95
CA ALA A 582 -32.92 6.59 19.95
C ALA A 582 -32.47 7.98 19.47
N LEU A 583 -32.01 8.82 20.43
CA LEU A 583 -31.53 10.17 20.11
C LEU A 583 -30.28 10.14 19.22
N ALA A 584 -29.29 9.33 19.57
CA ALA A 584 -28.08 9.19 18.75
C ALA A 584 -28.43 8.62 17.36
N SER A 585 -29.34 7.66 17.28
CA SER A 585 -29.79 7.08 16.01
C SER A 585 -30.48 8.13 15.12
N ASP A 586 -31.31 9.01 15.69
CA ASP A 586 -31.95 10.11 14.96
C ASP A 586 -30.93 11.13 14.44
N VAL A 587 -29.97 11.51 15.27
CA VAL A 587 -28.94 12.49 14.87
C VAL A 587 -28.07 11.92 13.73
N ILE A 588 -27.70 10.62 13.78
CA ILE A 588 -26.96 9.95 12.70
C ILE A 588 -27.83 9.87 11.44
N TRP A 589 -29.08 9.40 11.57
CA TRP A 589 -30.03 9.34 10.44
C TRP A 589 -30.18 10.70 9.76
N ARG A 590 -30.32 11.76 10.53
CA ARG A 590 -30.41 13.13 10.00
C ARG A 590 -29.18 13.50 9.16
N GLU A 591 -27.98 13.12 9.58
CA GLU A 591 -26.75 13.42 8.85
C GLU A 591 -26.60 12.53 7.60
N VAL A 592 -27.05 11.27 7.64
CA VAL A 592 -27.14 10.39 6.46
C VAL A 592 -28.09 11.00 5.42
N SER A 593 -29.29 11.41 5.84
CA SER A 593 -30.27 12.07 4.97
C SER A 593 -29.72 13.35 4.35
N ARG A 594 -29.04 14.21 5.15
CA ARG A 594 -28.40 15.44 4.64
C ARG A 594 -27.29 15.16 3.64
N THR A 595 -26.59 14.06 3.79
CA THR A 595 -25.53 13.64 2.84
C THR A 595 -26.17 13.17 1.53
N GLN A 596 -27.26 12.42 1.60
CA GLN A 596 -28.05 12.00 0.45
C GLN A 596 -28.66 13.21 -0.29
N ASP A 597 -29.28 14.15 0.43
CA ASP A 597 -29.84 15.38 -0.13
C ASP A 597 -28.76 16.23 -0.83
N ALA A 598 -27.57 16.31 -0.24
CA ALA A 598 -26.46 17.06 -0.83
C ALA A 598 -25.99 16.44 -2.16
N PHE A 599 -25.94 15.10 -2.24
CA PHE A 599 -25.65 14.39 -3.47
C PHE A 599 -26.73 14.64 -4.53
N GLU A 600 -28.00 14.58 -4.19
CA GLU A 600 -29.10 14.81 -5.13
C GLU A 600 -29.10 16.22 -5.71
N LYS A 601 -28.78 17.22 -4.88
CA LYS A 601 -28.67 18.63 -5.32
C LYS A 601 -27.37 18.88 -6.12
N HIS A 602 -26.27 18.24 -5.77
CA HIS A 602 -24.94 18.50 -6.32
C HIS A 602 -24.15 17.21 -6.58
N PRO A 603 -24.55 16.32 -7.54
CA PRO A 603 -23.95 15.00 -7.75
C PRO A 603 -22.43 15.04 -8.10
N LYS A 604 -21.96 16.15 -8.67
CA LYS A 604 -20.54 16.33 -9.03
C LYS A 604 -19.66 16.78 -7.86
N ARG A 605 -20.26 17.27 -6.76
CA ARG A 605 -19.54 17.87 -5.63
C ARG A 605 -19.67 17.07 -4.33
N SER A 606 -20.75 16.34 -4.17
CA SER A 606 -21.01 15.56 -2.95
C SER A 606 -20.98 14.06 -3.27
N PRO A 607 -20.43 13.21 -2.39
CA PRO A 607 -20.43 11.78 -2.59
C PRO A 607 -21.82 11.18 -2.37
N PRO A 608 -22.24 10.17 -3.15
CA PRO A 608 -23.40 9.35 -2.82
C PRO A 608 -23.15 8.56 -1.54
N ILE A 609 -24.23 8.24 -0.82
CA ILE A 609 -24.17 7.34 0.34
C ILE A 609 -25.07 6.13 0.09
N VAL A 610 -24.52 4.94 0.33
CA VAL A 610 -25.25 3.66 0.30
C VAL A 610 -25.04 2.96 1.62
N VAL A 611 -26.01 2.13 2.02
CA VAL A 611 -25.92 1.33 3.24
C VAL A 611 -25.60 -0.12 2.89
N SER A 612 -24.75 -0.74 3.68
CA SER A 612 -24.51 -2.18 3.68
C SER A 612 -24.76 -2.71 5.08
N MET A 613 -25.71 -3.63 5.22
CA MET A 613 -26.01 -4.28 6.51
C MET A 613 -25.14 -5.52 6.69
N GLY A 614 -24.62 -5.70 7.92
CA GLY A 614 -23.86 -6.85 8.33
C GLY A 614 -24.73 -7.94 9.00
N ASP A 615 -24.15 -8.60 10.00
CA ASP A 615 -24.80 -9.69 10.71
C ASP A 615 -26.03 -9.24 11.52
N VAL A 616 -26.05 -7.99 11.97
CA VAL A 616 -27.15 -7.39 12.72
C VAL A 616 -27.37 -5.96 12.26
N ALA A 617 -28.61 -5.61 11.89
CA ALA A 617 -29.04 -4.25 11.62
C ALA A 617 -30.45 -4.05 12.16
N ALA A 618 -30.57 -3.90 13.49
CA ALA A 618 -31.85 -3.87 14.19
C ALA A 618 -32.07 -2.54 14.93
N SER A 619 -33.34 -2.18 15.18
CA SER A 619 -33.71 -1.00 15.98
C SER A 619 -33.01 0.27 15.47
N GLY A 620 -32.22 0.95 16.32
CA GLY A 620 -31.41 2.12 15.94
C GLY A 620 -30.46 1.86 14.77
N GLY A 621 -29.94 0.62 14.61
CA GLY A 621 -29.13 0.24 13.45
C GLY A 621 -29.90 0.31 12.15
N TYR A 622 -31.14 -0.18 12.11
CA TYR A 622 -32.00 0.00 10.94
C TYR A 622 -32.43 1.46 10.74
N TYR A 623 -32.69 2.18 11.85
CA TYR A 623 -33.08 3.59 11.82
C TYR A 623 -32.05 4.45 11.09
N VAL A 624 -30.76 4.30 11.41
CA VAL A 624 -29.71 5.07 10.73
C VAL A 624 -29.60 4.70 9.24
N ALA A 625 -29.90 3.44 8.89
CA ALA A 625 -29.81 2.95 7.52
C ALA A 625 -30.88 3.53 6.60
N MET A 626 -32.09 3.75 7.09
CA MET A 626 -33.23 4.20 6.27
C MET A 626 -33.11 5.67 5.80
N GLY A 627 -32.08 6.40 6.22
CA GLY A 627 -31.74 7.73 5.69
C GLY A 627 -31.09 7.69 4.30
N ALA A 628 -30.59 6.54 3.86
CA ALA A 628 -30.01 6.35 2.54
C ALA A 628 -31.06 5.86 1.53
N ARG A 629 -30.80 6.12 0.24
CA ARG A 629 -31.70 5.71 -0.86
C ARG A 629 -31.53 4.23 -1.24
N GLN A 630 -30.37 3.68 -0.98
CA GLN A 630 -30.02 2.29 -1.28
C GLN A 630 -29.47 1.61 -0.02
N ILE A 631 -30.04 0.46 0.25
CA ILE A 631 -29.69 -0.43 1.35
C ILE A 631 -29.30 -1.78 0.76
#